data_590f05a412a6040bca283e15a6377b5c
#
_entry.id   590f05a412a6040bca283e15a6377b5c
#
_cell.length_a   1.000
_cell.length_b   1.000
_cell.length_c   1.000
_cell.angle_alpha   90.00
_cell.angle_beta   90.00
_cell.angle_gamma   90.00
#
_symmetry.space_group_name_H-M   'P 1'
#
loop_
_entity.id
_entity.type
_entity.pdbx_description
1 polymer ?
#
loop_
_entity_poly.entity_id
_entity_poly.type
_entity_poly.pdbx_seq_one_letter_code
_entity_poly.pdbx_strand_id
1 'polypeptide(L)'
;MNCGEIYRTQEKIPERGHKPGFYVIVSREFIASNDDVSTVICAPVYRETLGLRSEIVVGVEDGFPQESAIRCDFLTLMLKSKLTHFVATLSSEKQRQLNRALSYALQLTV
;
A
#
# COMPACT_ATOMS: atom_id res chain seq x y z
N MET A 1 6.33 -8.78 8.51
CA MET A 1 5.66 -7.60 7.86
C MET A 1 4.69 -6.97 8.83
N ASN A 2 4.52 -5.68 8.71
CA ASN A 2 3.60 -4.91 9.56
C ASN A 2 2.74 -3.99 8.72
N CYS A 3 1.54 -3.68 9.23
CA CYS A 3 0.65 -2.72 8.58
C CYS A 3 1.35 -1.36 8.44
N GLY A 4 1.19 -0.71 7.28
CA GLY A 4 1.83 0.57 6.98
C GLY A 4 3.24 0.47 6.41
N GLU A 5 3.79 -0.73 6.32
CA GLU A 5 5.08 -0.92 5.65
C GLU A 5 4.89 -0.86 4.13
N ILE A 6 5.89 -0.28 3.46
CA ILE A 6 5.91 -0.10 2.01
C ILE A 6 6.94 -1.07 1.44
N TYR A 7 6.52 -1.84 0.45
CA TYR A 7 7.38 -2.79 -0.25
C TYR A 7 7.36 -2.54 -1.75
N ARG A 8 8.47 -2.86 -2.40
CA ARG A 8 8.57 -2.83 -3.85
C ARG A 8 8.73 -4.25 -4.36
N THR A 9 8.05 -4.56 -5.46
CA THR A 9 8.21 -5.84 -6.14
C THR A 9 9.34 -5.74 -7.16
N GLN A 10 10.12 -6.80 -7.30
CA GLN A 10 11.10 -6.92 -8.40
C GLN A 10 10.44 -7.48 -9.64
N GLU A 11 9.47 -8.37 -9.45
CA GLU A 11 8.82 -9.05 -10.56
C GLU A 11 7.77 -8.17 -11.20
N LYS A 12 7.60 -8.38 -12.49
CA LYS A 12 6.55 -7.73 -13.25
C LYS A 12 5.21 -8.26 -12.79
N ILE A 13 4.28 -7.36 -12.53
CA ILE A 13 2.92 -7.69 -12.12
C ILE A 13 2.01 -7.46 -13.32
N PRO A 14 1.31 -8.49 -13.86
CA PRO A 14 0.48 -8.34 -15.06
C PRO A 14 -0.53 -7.20 -14.95
N GLU A 15 -1.15 -7.02 -13.79
CA GLU A 15 -2.13 -5.97 -13.53
C GLU A 15 -1.55 -4.56 -13.66
N ARG A 16 -0.23 -4.44 -13.61
CA ARG A 16 0.47 -3.17 -13.74
C ARG A 16 1.27 -3.08 -15.05
N GLY A 17 0.89 -3.83 -16.08
CA GLY A 17 1.57 -3.84 -17.36
C GLY A 17 2.98 -4.40 -17.28
N HIS A 18 3.20 -5.38 -16.42
CA HIS A 18 4.50 -6.03 -16.21
C HIS A 18 5.58 -5.10 -15.68
N LYS A 19 5.21 -4.06 -14.93
CA LYS A 19 6.18 -3.16 -14.28
C LYS A 19 6.27 -3.48 -12.80
N PRO A 20 7.45 -3.34 -12.19
CA PRO A 20 7.56 -3.39 -10.74
C PRO A 20 6.69 -2.29 -10.11
N GLY A 21 6.19 -2.55 -8.92
CA GLY A 21 5.31 -1.59 -8.26
C GLY A 21 5.58 -1.48 -6.77
N PHE A 22 5.09 -0.38 -6.20
CA PHE A 22 5.10 -0.15 -4.76
C PHE A 22 3.74 -0.51 -4.19
N TYR A 23 3.75 -1.10 -3.01
CA TYR A 23 2.56 -1.56 -2.31
C TYR A 23 2.67 -1.24 -0.83
N VAL A 24 1.57 -0.79 -0.24
CA VAL A 24 1.48 -0.50 1.19
C VAL A 24 0.64 -1.59 1.84
N ILE A 25 1.15 -2.20 2.89
CA ILE A 25 0.44 -3.25 3.62
C ILE A 25 -0.69 -2.60 4.43
N VAL A 26 -1.92 -3.06 4.18
CA VAL A 26 -3.10 -2.58 4.90
C VAL A 26 -3.74 -3.66 5.76
N SER A 27 -3.34 -4.93 5.62
CA SER A 27 -3.82 -5.99 6.50
C SER A 27 -3.47 -5.71 7.95
N ARG A 28 -4.36 -6.14 8.86
CA ARG A 28 -4.11 -6.03 10.29
C ARG A 28 -2.87 -6.83 10.71
N GLU A 29 -2.30 -6.47 11.85
CA GLU A 29 -1.03 -7.04 12.32
C GLU A 29 -1.05 -8.57 12.42
N PHE A 30 -2.14 -9.15 12.89
CA PHE A 30 -2.22 -10.61 13.00
C PHE A 30 -1.95 -11.30 11.66
N ILE A 31 -2.47 -10.74 10.57
CA ILE A 31 -2.28 -11.27 9.22
C ILE A 31 -0.89 -10.90 8.69
N ALA A 32 -0.52 -9.63 8.81
CA ALA A 32 0.73 -9.11 8.25
C ALA A 32 1.96 -9.76 8.89
N SER A 33 1.95 -9.94 10.20
CA SER A 33 3.10 -10.45 10.95
C SER A 33 3.11 -11.96 11.12
N ASN A 34 2.06 -12.66 10.69
CA ASN A 34 1.95 -14.13 10.88
C ASN A 34 2.57 -14.85 9.69
N ASP A 35 3.70 -15.54 9.93
CA ASP A 35 4.43 -16.25 8.88
C ASP A 35 3.66 -17.45 8.31
N ASP A 36 2.65 -17.95 9.01
CA ASP A 36 1.80 -19.04 8.53
C ASP A 36 0.77 -18.54 7.51
N VAL A 37 0.57 -17.24 7.39
CA VAL A 37 -0.32 -16.63 6.40
C VAL A 37 0.52 -16.12 5.24
N SER A 38 0.36 -16.71 4.06
CA SER A 38 1.20 -16.42 2.89
C SER A 38 0.78 -15.19 2.10
N THR A 39 -0.41 -14.64 2.36
CA THR A 39 -0.96 -13.50 1.62
C THR A 39 -1.22 -12.31 2.52
N VAL A 40 -1.33 -11.14 1.91
CA VAL A 40 -1.58 -9.89 2.62
C VAL A 40 -2.32 -8.94 1.68
N ILE A 41 -3.22 -8.12 2.23
CA ILE A 41 -3.92 -7.11 1.44
C ILE A 41 -3.06 -5.86 1.40
N CYS A 42 -2.89 -5.32 0.20
CA CYS A 42 -2.10 -4.13 -0.04
C CYS A 42 -2.88 -3.07 -0.81
N ALA A 43 -2.50 -1.82 -0.61
CA ALA A 43 -2.95 -0.71 -1.44
C ALA A 43 -1.83 -0.39 -2.44
N PRO A 44 -2.11 -0.41 -3.74
CA PRO A 44 -1.08 -0.10 -4.75
C PRO A 44 -0.79 1.39 -4.81
N VAL A 45 0.42 1.73 -5.26
CA VAL A 45 0.87 3.11 -5.37
C VAL A 45 1.08 3.45 -6.85
N TYR A 46 0.50 4.56 -7.29
CA TYR A 46 0.59 5.03 -8.67
C TYR A 46 1.21 6.42 -8.73
N ARG A 47 1.81 6.74 -9.87
CA ARG A 47 2.42 8.06 -10.09
C ARG A 47 1.40 9.18 -10.28
N GLU A 48 0.22 8.82 -10.79
CA GLU A 48 -0.86 9.79 -11.01
C GLU A 48 -1.63 10.05 -9.73
N THR A 49 -1.89 11.32 -9.44
CA THR A 49 -2.79 11.74 -8.37
C THR A 49 -4.08 12.24 -9.01
N LEU A 50 -5.22 11.76 -8.53
CA LEU A 50 -6.54 12.11 -9.08
C LEU A 50 -7.34 13.04 -8.17
N GLY A 51 -6.82 13.34 -6.97
CA GLY A 51 -7.52 14.19 -6.01
C GLY A 51 -8.69 13.52 -5.32
N LEU A 52 -8.70 12.20 -5.25
CA LEU A 52 -9.78 11.45 -4.62
C LEU A 52 -9.59 11.36 -3.11
N ARG A 53 -10.71 11.29 -2.36
CA ARG A 53 -10.66 11.09 -0.91
C ARG A 53 -10.15 9.70 -0.53
N SER A 54 -10.19 8.75 -1.47
CA SER A 54 -9.70 7.39 -1.29
C SER A 54 -8.22 7.24 -1.62
N GLU A 55 -7.52 8.33 -1.92
CA GLU A 55 -6.09 8.28 -2.16
C GLU A 55 -5.32 9.16 -1.17
N ILE A 56 -4.05 8.81 -0.98
CA ILE A 56 -3.14 9.56 -0.11
C ILE A 56 -1.95 9.96 -0.95
N VAL A 57 -1.64 11.26 -0.97
CA VAL A 57 -0.46 11.76 -1.66
C VAL A 57 0.77 11.49 -0.80
N VAL A 58 1.77 10.88 -1.40
CA VAL A 58 3.05 10.57 -0.78
C VAL A 58 4.17 11.05 -1.70
N GLY A 59 5.37 11.17 -1.17
CA GLY A 59 6.49 11.67 -1.95
C GLY A 59 7.83 11.19 -1.43
N VAL A 60 8.88 11.93 -1.74
CA VAL A 60 10.25 11.59 -1.38
C VAL A 60 10.39 11.44 0.13
N GLU A 61 9.71 12.27 0.91
CA GLU A 61 9.73 12.21 2.37
C GLU A 61 9.16 10.90 2.93
N ASP A 62 8.35 10.20 2.14
CA ASP A 62 7.74 8.92 2.55
C ASP A 62 8.52 7.71 2.01
N GLY A 63 9.60 7.94 1.27
CA GLY A 63 10.44 6.88 0.72
C GLY A 63 10.20 6.57 -0.75
N PHE A 64 9.41 7.38 -1.45
CA PHE A 64 9.12 7.18 -2.87
C PHE A 64 10.05 8.03 -3.74
N PRO A 65 10.35 7.57 -4.98
CA PRO A 65 11.23 8.33 -5.86
C PRO A 65 10.63 9.66 -6.33
N GLN A 66 9.31 9.78 -6.30
CA GLN A 66 8.60 10.99 -6.73
C GLN A 66 7.22 11.05 -6.09
N GLU A 67 6.53 12.17 -6.26
CA GLU A 67 5.15 12.31 -5.81
C GLU A 67 4.29 11.21 -6.43
N SER A 68 3.47 10.57 -5.61
CA SER A 68 2.67 9.42 -5.97
C SER A 68 1.40 9.40 -5.12
N ALA A 69 0.50 8.48 -5.44
CA ALA A 69 -0.73 8.31 -4.69
C ALA A 69 -0.93 6.85 -4.29
N ILE A 70 -1.19 6.62 -3.01
CA ILE A 70 -1.65 5.32 -2.51
C ILE A 70 -3.14 5.24 -2.80
N ARG A 71 -3.57 4.23 -3.55
CA ARG A 71 -4.97 4.12 -3.98
C ARG A 71 -5.71 3.06 -3.18
N CYS A 72 -6.57 3.52 -2.29
CA CYS A 72 -7.34 2.63 -1.43
C CYS A 72 -8.54 1.99 -2.14
N ASP A 73 -8.95 2.51 -3.31
CA ASP A 73 -10.00 1.90 -4.12
C ASP A 73 -9.54 0.64 -4.86
N PHE A 74 -8.23 0.41 -4.95
CA PHE A 74 -7.66 -0.68 -5.72
C PHE A 74 -6.97 -1.72 -4.85
N LEU A 75 -7.52 -1.98 -3.66
CA LEU A 75 -6.94 -2.97 -2.76
C LEU A 75 -6.77 -4.31 -3.47
N THR A 76 -5.62 -4.93 -3.26
CA THR A 76 -5.30 -6.18 -3.91
C THR A 76 -4.67 -7.16 -2.92
N LEU A 77 -4.93 -8.45 -3.14
CA LEU A 77 -4.32 -9.53 -2.38
C LEU A 77 -2.98 -9.86 -3.01
N MET A 78 -1.92 -9.83 -2.21
CA MET A 78 -0.57 -10.11 -2.67
C MET A 78 0.01 -11.30 -1.91
N LEU A 79 0.79 -12.12 -2.62
CA LEU A 79 1.66 -13.08 -1.94
C LEU A 79 2.77 -12.32 -1.25
N LYS A 80 3.00 -12.61 0.03
CA LYS A 80 4.10 -11.96 0.79
C LYS A 80 5.45 -12.18 0.10
N SER A 81 5.63 -13.35 -0.53
CA SER A 81 6.86 -13.68 -1.24
C SER A 81 7.17 -12.77 -2.43
N LYS A 82 6.17 -12.05 -2.95
CA LYS A 82 6.36 -11.10 -4.05
C LYS A 82 6.79 -9.73 -3.57
N LEU A 83 6.62 -9.43 -2.30
CA LEU A 83 6.99 -8.15 -1.69
C LEU A 83 8.43 -8.26 -1.21
N THR A 84 9.38 -8.13 -2.14
CA THR A 84 10.77 -8.51 -1.95
C THR A 84 11.66 -7.42 -1.38
N HIS A 85 11.28 -6.14 -1.55
CA HIS A 85 12.12 -5.02 -1.13
C HIS A 85 11.37 -4.11 -0.17
N PHE A 86 11.80 -4.11 1.07
CA PHE A 86 11.31 -3.13 2.06
C PHE A 86 11.80 -1.74 1.66
N VAL A 87 10.90 -0.77 1.65
CA VAL A 87 11.20 0.62 1.30
C VAL A 87 11.21 1.51 2.53
N ALA A 88 10.10 1.54 3.25
CA ALA A 88 9.93 2.41 4.41
C ALA A 88 8.66 2.02 5.16
N THR A 89 8.44 2.67 6.30
CA THR A 89 7.18 2.57 7.05
C THR A 89 6.51 3.93 7.03
N LEU A 90 5.21 3.97 6.79
CA LEU A 90 4.46 5.22 6.82
C LEU A 90 4.59 5.89 8.19
N SER A 91 4.72 7.21 8.19
CA SER A 91 4.68 7.99 9.44
C SER A 91 3.31 7.86 10.10
N SER A 92 3.23 8.22 11.38
CA SER A 92 1.94 8.21 12.10
C SER A 92 0.89 9.09 11.40
N GLU A 93 1.32 10.25 10.87
CA GLU A 93 0.41 11.13 10.14
C GLU A 93 -0.12 10.48 8.86
N LYS A 94 0.77 9.88 8.07
CA LYS A 94 0.36 9.21 6.84
C LYS A 94 -0.49 7.97 7.15
N GLN A 95 -0.20 7.26 8.24
CA GLN A 95 -1.03 6.13 8.67
C GLN A 95 -2.45 6.59 9.02
N ARG A 96 -2.61 7.73 9.68
CA ARG A 96 -3.93 8.29 9.97
C ARG A 96 -4.67 8.64 8.68
N GLN A 97 -3.97 9.23 7.70
CA GLN A 97 -4.56 9.54 6.40
C GLN A 97 -4.98 8.25 5.67
N LEU A 98 -4.15 7.21 5.74
CA LEU A 98 -4.45 5.91 5.16
C LEU A 98 -5.74 5.33 5.78
N ASN A 99 -5.86 5.36 7.10
CA ASN A 99 -7.03 4.84 7.78
C ASN A 99 -8.31 5.56 7.36
N ARG A 100 -8.25 6.88 7.24
CA ARG A 100 -9.40 7.67 6.76
C ARG A 100 -9.76 7.35 5.31
N ALA A 101 -8.76 7.23 4.45
CA ALA A 101 -8.98 6.92 3.04
C ALA A 101 -9.57 5.52 2.86
N LEU A 102 -9.10 4.55 3.66
CA LEU A 102 -9.66 3.19 3.65
C LEU A 102 -11.11 3.19 4.11
N SER A 103 -11.42 3.91 5.18
CA SER A 103 -12.80 4.02 5.66
C SER A 103 -13.71 4.62 4.60
N TYR A 104 -13.24 5.64 3.90
CA TYR A 104 -13.99 6.26 2.82
C TYR A 104 -14.17 5.29 1.64
N ALA A 105 -13.09 4.65 1.20
CA ALA A 105 -13.12 3.75 0.04
C ALA A 105 -14.07 2.56 0.25
N LEU A 106 -14.14 2.05 1.49
CA LEU A 106 -14.94 0.88 1.85
C LEU A 106 -16.30 1.27 2.44
N GLN A 107 -16.63 2.55 2.50
CA GLN A 107 -17.87 3.07 3.09
C GLN A 107 -18.08 2.59 4.53
N LEU A 108 -17.02 2.58 5.32
CA LEU A 108 -17.12 2.16 6.71
C LEU A 108 -17.66 3.31 7.55
N THR A 109 -18.68 3.02 8.33
CA THR A 109 -19.23 3.96 9.29
C THR A 109 -18.50 3.77 10.62
N VAL A 110 -17.86 4.81 11.09
CA VAL A 110 -17.10 4.76 12.33
C VAL A 110 -17.71 5.71 13.34
#